data_9784d2191e39d3f2561c6dbfb92a8a3a
#
_entry.id   9784d2191e39d3f2561c6dbfb92a8a3a
#
_cell.length_a   1.000
_cell.length_b   1.000
_cell.length_c   1.000
_cell.angle_alpha   90.00
_cell.angle_beta   90.00
_cell.angle_gamma   90.00
#
_symmetry.space_group_name_H-M   'P 1'
#
loop_
_entity.id
_entity.type
_entity.pdbx_description
1 polymer ?
#
loop_
_entity_poly.entity_id
_entity_poly.type
_entity_poly.pdbx_seq_one_letter_code
_entity_poly.pdbx_strand_id
1 'polypeptide(L)'
;MEKRVFLIVLDSFGIGAEPDAAAFGDEGTNTLGAIAGHPNFNCPNLKKLGLFNIDGVTAGEKTDAPAGAFARLQEQSMGKDTTIGHWEIAGVVSPNPLPTFPNGFPEELIQEFEAKTGHKVLCNLPYSGTEVLKDYGEQAMKENALIVYTSADSVFQVAAHEELVPVPELYRYCEIAREMLKGAYGVGRVIARPFLGSSAETFYRTTNRHDLSLKPPRATMLDLLKEAGRDVIAVGKIFDIFDGQGVTEKIKTTGNTNGIAFTKALQTRDFEGLAFVNL
;
A
#
# COMPACT_ATOMS: atom_id res chain seq x y z
N MET A 1 -27.78 18.38 11.31
CA MET A 1 -26.50 18.72 10.67
C MET A 1 -25.81 17.39 10.39
N GLU A 2 -25.75 16.99 9.15
CA GLU A 2 -25.10 15.77 8.75
C GLU A 2 -23.61 15.84 9.10
N LYS A 3 -23.10 14.81 9.78
CA LYS A 3 -21.72 14.79 10.23
C LYS A 3 -20.86 14.10 9.17
N ARG A 4 -20.05 14.87 8.47
CA ARG A 4 -19.08 14.39 7.48
C ARG A 4 -17.67 14.63 7.98
N VAL A 5 -16.85 13.60 7.90
CA VAL A 5 -15.42 13.66 8.23
C VAL A 5 -14.61 13.32 6.98
N PHE A 6 -13.60 14.13 6.71
CA PHE A 6 -12.59 13.87 5.69
C PHE A 6 -11.27 13.54 6.40
N LEU A 7 -10.84 12.29 6.30
CA LEU A 7 -9.54 11.84 6.79
C LEU A 7 -8.62 11.69 5.59
N ILE A 8 -7.66 12.60 5.45
CA ILE A 8 -6.78 12.67 4.28
C ILE A 8 -5.36 12.31 4.71
N VAL A 9 -4.83 11.22 4.16
CA VAL A 9 -3.45 10.80 4.34
C VAL A 9 -2.64 11.24 3.12
N LEU A 10 -1.57 11.99 3.37
CA LEU A 10 -0.51 12.24 2.40
C LEU A 10 0.51 11.12 2.55
N ASP A 11 0.33 10.04 1.78
CA ASP A 11 1.13 8.83 1.90
C ASP A 11 2.60 9.12 1.55
N SER A 12 3.52 8.54 2.33
CA SER A 12 4.96 8.78 2.20
C SER A 12 5.44 10.23 2.44
N PHE A 13 4.61 11.09 3.02
CA PHE A 13 4.97 12.47 3.34
C PHE A 13 5.38 12.60 4.82
N GLY A 14 6.64 12.26 5.13
CA GLY A 14 7.18 12.38 6.48
C GLY A 14 7.60 13.81 6.85
N ILE A 15 7.42 14.17 8.11
CA ILE A 15 7.76 15.49 8.68
C ILE A 15 8.99 15.45 9.60
N GLY A 16 9.74 14.38 9.59
CA GLY A 16 10.95 14.11 10.37
C GLY A 16 10.90 12.75 11.05
N ALA A 17 12.06 12.24 11.42
CA ALA A 17 12.20 10.96 12.08
C ALA A 17 11.62 10.98 13.50
N GLU A 18 10.95 9.89 13.89
CA GLU A 18 10.50 9.65 15.26
C GLU A 18 11.65 9.10 16.14
N PRO A 19 11.54 9.10 17.49
CA PRO A 19 12.59 8.64 18.37
C PRO A 19 13.02 7.19 18.17
N ASP A 20 12.14 6.34 17.66
CA ASP A 20 12.37 4.93 17.36
C ASP A 20 12.85 4.65 15.92
N ALA A 21 13.04 5.68 15.10
CA ALA A 21 13.47 5.57 13.70
C ALA A 21 14.74 4.71 13.52
N ALA A 22 15.67 4.74 14.49
CA ALA A 22 16.88 3.90 14.46
C ALA A 22 16.55 2.40 14.40
N ALA A 23 15.50 1.94 15.08
CA ALA A 23 15.06 0.55 15.06
C ALA A 23 14.56 0.10 13.67
N PHE A 24 14.15 1.04 12.83
CA PHE A 24 13.64 0.83 11.48
C PHE A 24 14.66 1.21 10.38
N GLY A 25 15.86 1.70 10.75
CA GLY A 25 16.85 2.18 9.80
C GLY A 25 16.47 3.48 9.10
N ASP A 26 15.61 4.29 9.70
CA ASP A 26 15.02 5.51 9.13
C ASP A 26 15.52 6.79 9.80
N GLU A 27 16.65 6.74 10.48
CA GLU A 27 17.29 7.90 11.11
C GLU A 27 17.53 9.02 10.10
N GLY A 28 17.18 10.24 10.47
CA GLY A 28 17.39 11.43 9.66
C GLY A 28 16.42 11.59 8.47
N THR A 29 15.45 10.70 8.31
CA THR A 29 14.43 10.83 7.26
C THR A 29 13.54 12.06 7.49
N ASN A 30 13.33 12.87 6.45
CA ASN A 30 12.49 14.07 6.53
C ASN A 30 12.08 14.52 5.12
N THR A 31 10.99 14.00 4.63
CA THR A 31 10.45 14.34 3.30
C THR A 31 10.11 15.83 3.19
N LEU A 32 9.41 16.38 4.19
CA LEU A 32 9.07 17.79 4.22
C LEU A 32 10.32 18.67 4.17
N GLY A 33 11.35 18.35 4.99
CA GLY A 33 12.61 19.08 4.98
C GLY A 33 13.33 19.05 3.63
N ALA A 34 13.31 17.88 2.98
CA ALA A 34 13.95 17.71 1.67
C ALA A 34 13.26 18.54 0.57
N ILE A 35 11.93 18.59 0.53
CA ILE A 35 11.20 19.31 -0.51
C ILE A 35 11.03 20.80 -0.22
N ALA A 36 11.09 21.23 1.04
CA ALA A 36 10.86 22.61 1.45
C ALA A 36 11.91 23.59 0.89
N GLY A 37 13.13 23.09 0.59
CA GLY A 37 14.17 23.87 -0.08
C GLY A 37 13.98 24.04 -1.60
N HIS A 38 13.03 23.36 -2.22
CA HIS A 38 12.81 23.45 -3.66
C HIS A 38 12.13 24.78 -4.05
N PRO A 39 12.59 25.50 -5.10
CA PRO A 39 12.04 26.79 -5.49
C PRO A 39 10.53 26.80 -5.77
N ASN A 40 9.97 25.68 -6.20
CA ASN A 40 8.55 25.55 -6.49
C ASN A 40 7.73 25.07 -5.28
N PHE A 41 8.36 24.87 -4.10
CA PHE A 41 7.62 24.47 -2.91
C PHE A 41 6.74 25.63 -2.42
N ASN A 42 5.43 25.42 -2.43
CA ASN A 42 4.47 26.42 -1.99
C ASN A 42 3.20 25.74 -1.44
N CYS A 43 2.97 25.88 -0.14
CA CYS A 43 1.81 25.29 0.54
C CYS A 43 1.15 26.25 1.53
N PRO A 44 0.66 27.43 1.06
CA PRO A 44 0.17 28.51 1.94
C PRO A 44 -1.01 28.09 2.81
N ASN A 45 -1.87 27.22 2.32
CA ASN A 45 -3.01 26.72 3.09
C ASN A 45 -2.59 25.77 4.21
N LEU A 46 -1.62 24.87 3.97
CA LEU A 46 -1.07 24.01 5.01
C LEU A 46 -0.29 24.83 6.06
N LYS A 47 0.46 25.86 5.63
CA LYS A 47 1.09 26.82 6.55
C LYS A 47 0.02 27.47 7.44
N LYS A 48 -1.06 27.99 6.85
CA LYS A 48 -2.17 28.62 7.59
C LYS A 48 -2.84 27.65 8.56
N LEU A 49 -2.91 26.34 8.26
CA LEU A 49 -3.44 25.33 9.16
C LEU A 49 -2.49 24.96 10.31
N GLY A 50 -1.20 25.31 10.22
CA GLY A 50 -0.21 25.07 11.26
C GLY A 50 0.79 23.94 10.96
N LEU A 51 0.97 23.53 9.68
CA LEU A 51 1.93 22.48 9.31
C LEU A 51 3.33 22.74 9.90
N PHE A 52 3.83 23.97 9.77
CA PHE A 52 5.17 24.33 10.25
C PHE A 52 5.23 24.64 11.76
N ASN A 53 4.09 24.58 12.45
CA ASN A 53 4.01 24.73 13.91
C ASN A 53 4.14 23.38 14.63
N ILE A 54 4.01 22.26 13.90
CA ILE A 54 4.14 20.91 14.48
C ILE A 54 5.53 20.75 15.12
N ASP A 55 5.61 20.16 16.29
CA ASP A 55 6.86 19.94 17.02
C ASP A 55 7.87 19.14 16.17
N GLY A 56 9.13 19.57 16.20
CA GLY A 56 10.19 18.94 15.43
C GLY A 56 10.24 19.33 13.96
N VAL A 57 9.25 20.05 13.42
CA VAL A 57 9.32 20.61 12.07
C VAL A 57 10.22 21.82 12.04
N THR A 58 11.31 21.72 11.28
CA THR A 58 12.32 22.80 11.13
C THR A 58 12.24 23.50 9.77
N ALA A 59 11.40 23.02 8.87
CA ALA A 59 11.17 23.59 7.56
C ALA A 59 10.10 24.68 7.60
N GLY A 60 10.21 25.65 6.71
CA GLY A 60 9.21 26.71 6.52
C GLY A 60 9.11 27.70 7.69
N GLU A 61 8.12 28.56 7.63
CA GLU A 61 7.85 29.58 8.65
C GLU A 61 6.60 29.24 9.43
N LYS A 62 6.67 29.28 10.76
CA LYS A 62 5.53 29.14 11.66
C LYS A 62 4.51 30.27 11.44
N THR A 63 3.28 30.03 11.82
CA THR A 63 2.24 31.05 11.88
C THR A 63 1.85 31.32 13.33
N ASP A 64 1.67 32.59 13.69
CA ASP A 64 1.27 32.99 15.05
C ASP A 64 -0.20 32.69 15.34
N ALA A 65 -1.03 32.57 14.29
CA ALA A 65 -2.46 32.33 14.39
C ALA A 65 -2.89 31.18 13.47
N PRO A 66 -2.58 29.92 13.82
CA PRO A 66 -3.01 28.78 13.03
C PRO A 66 -4.53 28.67 12.99
N ALA A 67 -5.06 28.42 11.79
CA ALA A 67 -6.50 28.26 11.59
C ALA A 67 -7.01 26.83 11.90
N GLY A 68 -6.08 25.89 12.18
CA GLY A 68 -6.37 24.51 12.55
C GLY A 68 -5.70 24.10 13.85
N ALA A 69 -6.06 22.94 14.36
CA ALA A 69 -5.29 22.24 15.38
C ALA A 69 -4.22 21.35 14.70
N PHE A 70 -3.07 21.22 15.34
CA PHE A 70 -1.98 20.40 14.86
C PHE A 70 -1.33 19.65 16.03
N ALA A 71 -0.79 18.49 15.76
CA ALA A 71 -0.05 17.69 16.72
C ALA A 71 0.97 16.81 15.98
N ARG A 72 2.03 16.40 16.70
CA ARG A 72 2.87 15.28 16.32
C ARG A 72 2.33 14.03 16.98
N LEU A 73 2.18 12.96 16.23
CA LEU A 73 1.73 11.67 16.73
C LEU A 73 2.84 10.65 16.49
N GLN A 74 3.05 9.78 17.47
CA GLN A 74 3.94 8.64 17.36
C GLN A 74 3.10 7.38 17.18
N GLU A 75 3.46 6.56 16.20
CA GLU A 75 2.87 5.24 16.01
C GLU A 75 3.23 4.29 17.16
N GLN A 76 2.37 3.31 17.40
CA GLN A 76 2.59 2.22 18.36
C GLN A 76 2.81 0.88 17.66
N SER A 77 2.46 0.78 16.39
CA SER A 77 2.67 -0.42 15.58
C SER A 77 4.14 -0.60 15.25
N MET A 78 4.58 -1.86 15.20
CA MET A 78 5.97 -2.23 14.91
C MET A 78 6.30 -2.32 13.42
N GLY A 79 5.37 -2.04 12.53
CA GLY A 79 5.57 -2.06 11.09
C GLY A 79 5.52 -0.66 10.48
N LYS A 80 6.37 -0.41 9.47
CA LYS A 80 6.47 0.88 8.80
C LYS A 80 5.87 0.90 7.38
N ASP A 81 5.04 -0.08 7.05
CA ASP A 81 4.40 -0.12 5.74
C ASP A 81 3.04 0.61 5.73
N THR A 82 2.61 1.02 4.53
CA THR A 82 1.34 1.73 4.31
C THR A 82 0.15 0.99 4.93
N THR A 83 0.11 -0.33 4.88
CA THR A 83 -1.01 -1.14 5.37
C THR A 83 -1.14 -1.03 6.89
N ILE A 84 -0.06 -1.27 7.62
CA ILE A 84 -0.03 -1.19 9.08
C ILE A 84 -0.34 0.23 9.55
N GLY A 85 0.26 1.26 8.95
CA GLY A 85 0.01 2.66 9.32
C GLY A 85 -1.46 3.05 9.15
N HIS A 86 -2.11 2.65 8.07
CA HIS A 86 -3.54 2.92 7.88
C HIS A 86 -4.43 2.12 8.82
N TRP A 87 -4.06 0.88 9.14
CA TRP A 87 -4.78 0.10 10.15
C TRP A 87 -4.72 0.75 11.52
N GLU A 88 -3.55 1.29 11.90
CA GLU A 88 -3.41 2.00 13.17
C GLU A 88 -4.23 3.28 13.21
N ILE A 89 -4.23 4.09 12.14
CA ILE A 89 -5.13 5.24 11.99
C ILE A 89 -6.60 4.83 12.15
N ALA A 90 -6.97 3.61 11.71
CA ALA A 90 -8.30 3.05 11.86
C ALA A 90 -8.53 2.27 13.17
N GLY A 91 -7.60 2.35 14.13
CA GLY A 91 -7.73 1.80 15.49
C GLY A 91 -7.16 0.40 15.70
N VAL A 92 -6.35 -0.14 14.78
CA VAL A 92 -5.73 -1.46 14.89
C VAL A 92 -4.22 -1.35 15.02
N VAL A 93 -3.71 -1.34 16.24
CA VAL A 93 -2.27 -1.42 16.54
C VAL A 93 -1.77 -2.83 16.23
N SER A 94 -0.68 -2.91 15.47
CA SER A 94 -0.01 -4.16 15.08
C SER A 94 1.27 -4.34 15.88
N PRO A 95 1.32 -5.26 16.88
CA PRO A 95 2.47 -5.42 17.76
C PRO A 95 3.68 -6.04 17.07
N ASN A 96 3.49 -6.64 15.89
CA ASN A 96 4.55 -7.23 15.08
C ASN A 96 4.52 -6.63 13.66
N PRO A 97 5.69 -6.44 13.03
CA PRO A 97 5.74 -6.07 11.62
C PRO A 97 5.20 -7.21 10.75
N LEU A 98 4.78 -6.88 9.54
CA LEU A 98 4.46 -7.90 8.54
C LEU A 98 5.73 -8.67 8.16
N PRO A 99 5.65 -10.00 7.96
CA PRO A 99 6.82 -10.81 7.68
C PRO A 99 7.45 -10.44 6.34
N THR A 100 8.78 -10.44 6.30
CA THR A 100 9.59 -10.30 5.09
C THR A 100 10.42 -11.55 4.87
N PHE A 101 10.79 -11.83 3.63
CA PHE A 101 11.48 -13.06 3.24
C PHE A 101 12.77 -12.75 2.47
N PRO A 102 13.82 -12.25 3.16
CA PRO A 102 15.07 -11.82 2.50
C PRO A 102 15.84 -12.98 1.84
N ASN A 103 15.54 -14.21 2.18
CA ASN A 103 16.16 -15.41 1.58
C ASN A 103 15.17 -16.22 0.72
N GLY A 104 14.04 -15.62 0.33
CA GLY A 104 12.93 -16.34 -0.32
C GLY A 104 11.98 -17.00 0.68
N PHE A 105 10.86 -17.50 0.17
CA PHE A 105 9.86 -18.21 0.97
C PHE A 105 10.32 -19.64 1.31
N PRO A 106 9.85 -20.22 2.43
CA PRO A 106 10.14 -21.59 2.78
C PRO A 106 9.78 -22.56 1.66
N GLU A 107 10.60 -23.60 1.48
CA GLU A 107 10.45 -24.56 0.40
C GLU A 107 9.09 -25.29 0.45
N GLU A 108 8.62 -25.65 1.65
CA GLU A 108 7.32 -26.28 1.85
C GLU A 108 6.16 -25.41 1.35
N LEU A 109 6.26 -24.07 1.49
CA LEU A 109 5.25 -23.13 1.00
C LEU A 109 5.24 -23.07 -0.53
N ILE A 110 6.43 -23.08 -1.14
CA ILE A 110 6.56 -23.10 -2.61
C ILE A 110 6.02 -24.41 -3.19
N GLN A 111 6.37 -25.55 -2.61
CA GLN A 111 5.87 -26.86 -3.04
C GLN A 111 4.34 -26.96 -2.91
N GLU A 112 3.76 -26.44 -1.83
CA GLU A 112 2.30 -26.36 -1.68
C GLU A 112 1.68 -25.49 -2.76
N PHE A 113 2.28 -24.34 -3.09
CA PHE A 113 1.81 -23.45 -4.15
C PHE A 113 1.89 -24.11 -5.52
N GLU A 114 2.99 -24.78 -5.85
CA GLU A 114 3.14 -25.58 -7.08
C GLU A 114 2.07 -26.66 -7.18
N ALA A 115 1.85 -27.42 -6.10
CA ALA A 115 0.84 -28.48 -6.08
C ALA A 115 -0.58 -27.95 -6.30
N LYS A 116 -0.91 -26.76 -5.78
CA LYS A 116 -2.24 -26.16 -5.91
C LYS A 116 -2.46 -25.47 -7.25
N THR A 117 -1.41 -24.92 -7.86
CA THR A 117 -1.49 -24.23 -9.16
C THR A 117 -1.26 -25.15 -10.34
N GLY A 118 -0.53 -26.24 -10.14
CA GLY A 118 -0.09 -27.15 -11.20
C GLY A 118 1.09 -26.63 -12.02
N HIS A 119 1.73 -25.54 -11.58
CA HIS A 119 2.88 -24.92 -12.24
C HIS A 119 4.12 -24.99 -11.36
N LYS A 120 5.27 -25.18 -11.99
CA LYS A 120 6.56 -25.03 -11.36
C LYS A 120 6.81 -23.56 -11.02
N VAL A 121 7.49 -23.30 -9.92
CA VAL A 121 7.95 -21.98 -9.50
C VAL A 121 9.41 -21.75 -9.88
N LEU A 122 9.71 -20.61 -10.42
CA LEU A 122 11.07 -20.14 -10.68
C LEU A 122 11.40 -18.96 -9.77
N CYS A 123 12.66 -18.70 -9.53
CA CYS A 123 13.27 -17.64 -8.73
C CYS A 123 13.15 -17.86 -7.21
N ASN A 124 12.03 -17.51 -6.58
CA ASN A 124 11.81 -17.50 -5.12
C ASN A 124 12.88 -16.71 -4.34
N LEU A 125 13.24 -15.53 -4.81
CA LEU A 125 14.25 -14.65 -4.22
C LEU A 125 13.75 -13.21 -4.16
N PRO A 126 14.39 -12.31 -3.36
CA PRO A 126 14.20 -10.87 -3.50
C PRO A 126 14.73 -10.41 -4.85
N TYR A 127 13.89 -9.73 -5.62
CA TYR A 127 14.24 -9.32 -6.98
C TYR A 127 13.57 -8.01 -7.39
N SER A 128 14.23 -7.26 -8.29
CA SER A 128 13.59 -6.18 -9.04
C SER A 128 12.57 -6.76 -10.02
N GLY A 129 11.36 -6.21 -10.04
CA GLY A 129 10.29 -6.72 -10.92
C GLY A 129 10.53 -6.53 -12.43
N THR A 130 11.56 -5.79 -12.85
CA THR A 130 12.01 -5.68 -14.23
C THR A 130 13.15 -6.65 -14.54
N GLU A 131 14.10 -6.77 -13.65
CA GLU A 131 15.25 -7.66 -13.84
C GLU A 131 14.84 -9.14 -13.75
N VAL A 132 13.90 -9.49 -12.86
CA VAL A 132 13.41 -10.88 -12.76
C VAL A 132 12.81 -11.41 -14.07
N LEU A 133 12.20 -10.52 -14.88
CA LEU A 133 11.66 -10.92 -16.18
C LEU A 133 12.79 -11.18 -17.20
N LYS A 134 13.85 -10.38 -17.16
CA LYS A 134 15.00 -10.60 -18.05
C LYS A 134 15.70 -11.93 -17.75
N ASP A 135 15.84 -12.24 -16.45
CA ASP A 135 16.61 -13.42 -16.02
C ASP A 135 15.80 -14.72 -16.10
N TYR A 136 14.49 -14.67 -15.84
CA TYR A 136 13.65 -15.87 -15.74
C TYR A 136 12.53 -15.95 -16.78
N GLY A 137 12.24 -14.86 -17.53
CA GLY A 137 11.07 -14.78 -18.41
C GLY A 137 11.08 -15.84 -19.53
N GLU A 138 12.21 -16.02 -20.21
CA GLU A 138 12.33 -17.02 -21.29
C GLU A 138 12.19 -18.45 -20.76
N GLN A 139 12.80 -18.74 -19.62
CA GLN A 139 12.65 -20.04 -18.95
C GLN A 139 11.21 -20.28 -18.52
N ALA A 140 10.56 -19.26 -17.93
CA ALA A 140 9.16 -19.35 -17.52
C ALA A 140 8.24 -19.65 -18.70
N MET A 141 8.46 -19.00 -19.85
CA MET A 141 7.70 -19.27 -21.08
C MET A 141 7.92 -20.71 -21.57
N LYS A 142 9.18 -21.16 -21.61
CA LYS A 142 9.54 -22.49 -22.10
C LYS A 142 8.97 -23.61 -21.25
N GLU A 143 8.98 -23.45 -19.93
CA GLU A 143 8.55 -24.45 -18.96
C GLU A 143 7.08 -24.28 -18.54
N ASN A 144 6.39 -23.26 -19.04
CA ASN A 144 5.06 -22.84 -18.57
C ASN A 144 5.03 -22.68 -17.04
N ALA A 145 6.04 -22.00 -16.49
CA ALA A 145 6.27 -21.85 -15.06
C ALA A 145 5.84 -20.47 -14.58
N LEU A 146 5.56 -20.35 -13.27
CA LEU A 146 5.32 -19.07 -12.61
C LEU A 146 6.63 -18.54 -12.04
N ILE A 147 6.85 -17.23 -12.14
CA ILE A 147 7.98 -16.57 -11.48
C ILE A 147 7.48 -16.01 -10.15
N VAL A 148 7.93 -16.59 -9.03
CA VAL A 148 7.65 -16.09 -7.68
C VAL A 148 8.85 -15.30 -7.18
N TYR A 149 8.63 -14.11 -6.67
CA TYR A 149 9.67 -13.28 -6.10
C TYR A 149 9.12 -12.34 -5.02
N THR A 150 10.01 -11.82 -4.20
CA THR A 150 9.68 -10.85 -3.14
C THR A 150 10.50 -9.56 -3.33
N SER A 151 10.51 -8.70 -2.32
CA SER A 151 11.35 -7.49 -2.23
C SER A 151 11.66 -7.20 -0.75
N ALA A 152 12.20 -6.02 -0.45
CA ALA A 152 12.36 -5.57 0.94
C ALA A 152 11.00 -5.36 1.65
N ASP A 153 9.91 -5.19 0.90
CA ASP A 153 8.56 -5.11 1.44
C ASP A 153 8.00 -6.51 1.75
N SER A 154 6.92 -6.54 2.54
CA SER A 154 6.17 -7.76 2.85
C SER A 154 5.23 -8.15 1.69
N VAL A 155 5.78 -8.76 0.64
CA VAL A 155 5.05 -9.09 -0.59
C VAL A 155 5.40 -10.47 -1.14
N PHE A 156 4.40 -11.15 -1.70
CA PHE A 156 4.52 -12.35 -2.53
C PHE A 156 4.08 -11.97 -3.94
N GLN A 157 4.99 -11.95 -4.90
CA GLN A 157 4.69 -11.52 -6.26
C GLN A 157 4.75 -12.71 -7.20
N VAL A 158 3.75 -12.84 -8.06
CA VAL A 158 3.64 -13.90 -9.07
C VAL A 158 3.62 -13.27 -10.44
N ALA A 159 4.67 -13.49 -11.23
CA ALA A 159 4.69 -13.07 -12.63
C ALA A 159 4.46 -14.26 -13.56
N ALA A 160 3.68 -14.01 -14.62
CA ALA A 160 3.42 -14.97 -15.69
C ALA A 160 3.19 -14.26 -17.02
N HIS A 161 3.52 -14.93 -18.12
CA HIS A 161 3.26 -14.41 -19.46
C HIS A 161 1.79 -14.54 -19.82
N GLU A 162 1.12 -13.44 -20.20
CA GLU A 162 -0.35 -13.41 -20.38
C GLU A 162 -0.88 -14.36 -21.46
N GLU A 163 -0.07 -14.67 -22.48
CA GLU A 163 -0.49 -15.60 -23.54
C GLU A 163 -0.40 -17.07 -23.12
N LEU A 164 0.39 -17.38 -22.09
CA LEU A 164 0.55 -18.75 -21.57
C LEU A 164 -0.31 -19.00 -20.32
N VAL A 165 -0.37 -18.02 -19.45
CA VAL A 165 -1.23 -17.99 -18.26
C VAL A 165 -2.16 -16.81 -18.38
N PRO A 166 -3.41 -16.99 -18.82
CA PRO A 166 -4.38 -15.91 -18.95
C PRO A 166 -4.56 -15.13 -17.67
N VAL A 167 -4.75 -13.81 -17.76
CA VAL A 167 -4.85 -12.91 -16.61
C VAL A 167 -5.84 -13.38 -15.53
N PRO A 168 -7.06 -13.85 -15.87
CA PRO A 168 -7.97 -14.39 -14.86
C PRO A 168 -7.43 -15.61 -14.11
N GLU A 169 -6.62 -16.43 -14.78
CA GLU A 169 -5.99 -17.60 -14.15
C GLU A 169 -4.85 -17.19 -13.23
N LEU A 170 -4.01 -16.23 -13.62
CA LEU A 170 -2.99 -15.65 -12.75
C LEU A 170 -3.62 -15.04 -11.49
N TYR A 171 -4.77 -14.37 -11.60
CA TYR A 171 -5.49 -13.84 -10.45
C TYR A 171 -5.96 -14.97 -9.52
N ARG A 172 -6.50 -16.05 -10.06
CA ARG A 172 -6.87 -17.25 -9.28
C ARG A 172 -5.66 -17.84 -8.54
N TYR A 173 -4.49 -17.89 -9.16
CA TYR A 173 -3.27 -18.34 -8.49
C TYR A 173 -2.85 -17.40 -7.36
N CYS A 174 -3.01 -16.11 -7.54
CA CYS A 174 -2.75 -15.14 -6.47
C CYS A 174 -3.78 -15.26 -5.33
N GLU A 175 -5.03 -15.60 -5.60
CA GLU A 175 -6.04 -15.92 -4.57
C GLU A 175 -5.64 -17.18 -3.77
N ILE A 176 -5.17 -18.23 -4.43
CA ILE A 176 -4.61 -19.41 -3.79
C ILE A 176 -3.45 -19.04 -2.88
N ALA A 177 -2.49 -18.24 -3.37
CA ALA A 177 -1.37 -17.77 -2.57
C ALA A 177 -1.87 -16.94 -1.36
N ARG A 178 -2.88 -16.05 -1.54
CA ARG A 178 -3.42 -15.24 -0.43
C ARG A 178 -4.03 -16.12 0.66
N GLU A 179 -4.70 -17.19 0.30
CA GLU A 179 -5.27 -18.15 1.26
C GLU A 179 -4.21 -18.94 2.02
N MET A 180 -3.08 -19.26 1.38
CA MET A 180 -1.95 -19.96 1.99
C MET A 180 -1.14 -19.06 2.93
N LEU A 181 -0.95 -17.79 2.55
CA LEU A 181 -0.09 -16.82 3.22
C LEU A 181 -0.80 -16.15 4.40
N LYS A 182 -1.02 -16.91 5.48
CA LYS A 182 -1.67 -16.48 6.74
C LYS A 182 -0.74 -16.71 7.93
N GLY A 183 -1.05 -16.11 9.08
CA GLY A 183 -0.28 -16.27 10.31
C GLY A 183 1.17 -15.81 10.12
N ALA A 184 2.13 -16.69 10.42
CA ALA A 184 3.57 -16.39 10.31
C ALA A 184 4.03 -16.07 8.86
N TYR A 185 3.28 -16.51 7.86
CA TYR A 185 3.54 -16.23 6.44
C TYR A 185 2.64 -15.13 5.88
N GLY A 186 1.91 -14.43 6.70
CA GLY A 186 0.92 -13.42 6.33
C GLY A 186 1.53 -12.15 5.75
N VAL A 187 2.10 -12.23 4.54
CA VAL A 187 2.61 -11.04 3.83
C VAL A 187 1.52 -10.00 3.60
N GLY A 188 1.88 -8.74 3.62
CA GLY A 188 0.95 -7.63 3.43
C GLY A 188 0.21 -7.65 2.11
N ARG A 189 0.85 -8.11 1.03
CA ARG A 189 0.24 -8.18 -0.31
C ARG A 189 0.70 -9.40 -1.08
N VAL A 190 -0.24 -10.03 -1.78
CA VAL A 190 0.03 -10.93 -2.91
C VAL A 190 -0.23 -10.15 -4.19
N ILE A 191 0.68 -10.17 -5.15
CA ILE A 191 0.63 -9.30 -6.31
C ILE A 191 0.74 -10.12 -7.61
N ALA A 192 -0.29 -10.07 -8.43
CA ALA A 192 -0.22 -10.53 -9.80
C ALA A 192 0.59 -9.55 -10.67
N ARG A 193 1.58 -10.07 -11.38
CA ARG A 193 2.51 -9.32 -12.23
C ARG A 193 2.53 -9.89 -13.65
N PRO A 194 1.43 -9.77 -14.39
CA PRO A 194 1.43 -10.25 -15.77
C PRO A 194 2.41 -9.46 -16.65
N PHE A 195 3.00 -10.15 -17.63
CA PHE A 195 3.94 -9.57 -18.55
C PHE A 195 3.73 -10.09 -19.97
N LEU A 196 4.27 -9.37 -20.94
CA LEU A 196 4.32 -9.71 -22.36
C LEU A 196 5.72 -9.46 -22.91
N GLY A 197 5.96 -9.92 -24.14
CA GLY A 197 7.24 -9.86 -24.84
C GLY A 197 7.71 -11.24 -25.24
N SER A 198 8.76 -11.35 -26.04
CA SER A 198 9.26 -12.61 -26.56
C SER A 198 10.69 -12.96 -26.16
N SER A 199 11.40 -11.98 -25.57
CA SER A 199 12.80 -12.15 -25.12
C SER A 199 13.13 -11.23 -23.96
N ALA A 200 14.26 -11.44 -23.32
CA ALA A 200 14.76 -10.64 -22.20
C ALA A 200 14.76 -9.12 -22.49
N GLU A 201 15.03 -8.72 -23.74
CA GLU A 201 15.09 -7.32 -24.16
C GLU A 201 13.71 -6.71 -24.41
N THR A 202 12.70 -7.54 -24.63
CA THR A 202 11.34 -7.09 -25.03
C THR A 202 10.30 -7.30 -23.93
N PHE A 203 10.63 -8.00 -22.85
CA PHE A 203 9.68 -8.20 -21.75
C PHE A 203 9.29 -6.89 -21.09
N TYR A 204 7.98 -6.73 -20.89
CA TYR A 204 7.42 -5.60 -20.16
C TYR A 204 6.22 -6.02 -19.32
N ARG A 205 6.05 -5.38 -18.19
CA ARG A 205 4.88 -5.58 -17.30
C ARG A 205 3.67 -4.89 -17.89
N THR A 206 2.56 -5.58 -17.96
CA THR A 206 1.30 -5.01 -18.45
C THR A 206 0.59 -4.19 -17.35
N THR A 207 -0.48 -3.52 -17.72
CA THR A 207 -1.34 -2.77 -16.80
C THR A 207 -2.27 -3.65 -15.96
N ASN A 208 -2.30 -4.96 -16.24
CA ASN A 208 -3.15 -5.94 -15.56
C ASN A 208 -2.58 -6.40 -14.21
N ARG A 209 -1.78 -5.54 -13.56
CA ARG A 209 -1.37 -5.75 -12.17
C ARG A 209 -2.60 -5.82 -11.27
N HIS A 210 -2.61 -6.79 -10.35
CA HIS A 210 -3.63 -6.91 -9.34
C HIS A 210 -3.02 -7.24 -7.98
N ASP A 211 -3.38 -6.47 -6.95
CA ASP A 211 -2.87 -6.62 -5.59
C ASP A 211 -4.00 -7.18 -4.71
N LEU A 212 -3.70 -8.27 -4.00
CA LEU A 212 -4.54 -8.86 -2.97
C LEU A 212 -3.93 -8.55 -1.61
N SER A 213 -4.52 -7.63 -0.89
CA SER A 213 -4.02 -7.19 0.42
C SER A 213 -4.40 -8.18 1.53
N LEU A 214 -3.64 -8.15 2.61
CA LEU A 214 -4.03 -8.79 3.86
C LEU A 214 -5.16 -7.97 4.50
N LYS A 215 -6.21 -8.63 4.97
CA LYS A 215 -7.27 -7.97 5.73
C LYS A 215 -6.79 -7.54 7.10
N PRO A 216 -7.33 -6.44 7.65
CA PRO A 216 -7.12 -6.12 9.06
C PRO A 216 -7.44 -7.33 9.95
N PRO A 217 -6.61 -7.60 10.99
CA PRO A 217 -6.78 -8.80 11.82
C PRO A 217 -8.00 -8.73 12.76
N ARG A 218 -8.67 -7.59 12.84
CA ARG A 218 -9.89 -7.35 13.63
C ARG A 218 -10.70 -6.21 13.03
N ALA A 219 -11.91 -6.00 13.56
CA ALA A 219 -12.75 -4.87 13.18
C ALA A 219 -12.01 -3.52 13.37
N THR A 220 -12.16 -2.65 12.41
CA THR A 220 -11.59 -1.31 12.36
C THR A 220 -12.66 -0.25 12.59
N MET A 221 -12.27 1.02 12.67
CA MET A 221 -13.21 2.15 12.65
C MET A 221 -14.14 2.10 11.43
N LEU A 222 -13.65 1.60 10.29
CA LEU A 222 -14.45 1.49 9.06
C LEU A 222 -15.61 0.52 9.24
N ASP A 223 -15.35 -0.63 9.87
CA ASP A 223 -16.38 -1.63 10.14
C ASP A 223 -17.46 -1.07 11.08
N LEU A 224 -17.05 -0.41 12.16
CA LEU A 224 -17.97 0.19 13.14
C LEU A 224 -18.86 1.28 12.52
N LEU A 225 -18.29 2.11 11.63
CA LEU A 225 -19.06 3.12 10.91
C LEU A 225 -20.08 2.48 9.97
N LYS A 226 -19.68 1.48 9.22
CA LYS A 226 -20.57 0.73 8.31
C LYS A 226 -21.69 0.02 9.06
N GLU A 227 -21.38 -0.63 10.19
CA GLU A 227 -22.38 -1.29 11.07
C GLU A 227 -23.38 -0.28 11.66
N ALA A 228 -22.91 0.95 11.93
CA ALA A 228 -23.76 2.05 12.38
C ALA A 228 -24.56 2.71 11.24
N GLY A 229 -24.58 2.12 10.03
CA GLY A 229 -25.28 2.65 8.88
C GLY A 229 -24.70 3.95 8.31
N ARG A 230 -23.41 4.19 8.54
CA ARG A 230 -22.71 5.37 8.03
C ARG A 230 -21.98 5.07 6.73
N ASP A 231 -21.81 6.10 5.91
CA ASP A 231 -20.99 6.00 4.70
C ASP A 231 -19.51 5.91 5.05
N VAL A 232 -18.80 5.02 4.36
CA VAL A 232 -17.34 4.92 4.36
C VAL A 232 -16.86 4.95 2.92
N ILE A 233 -16.51 6.13 2.46
CA ILE A 233 -16.10 6.40 1.08
C ILE A 233 -14.57 6.33 1.01
N ALA A 234 -14.06 5.29 0.35
CA ALA A 234 -12.64 5.05 0.14
C ALA A 234 -12.16 5.73 -1.15
N VAL A 235 -11.26 6.71 -1.03
CA VAL A 235 -10.64 7.40 -2.18
C VAL A 235 -9.18 7.00 -2.31
N GLY A 236 -8.76 6.62 -3.50
CA GLY A 236 -7.40 6.16 -3.78
C GLY A 236 -7.16 4.73 -3.31
N LYS A 237 -6.03 4.48 -2.63
CA LYS A 237 -5.61 3.14 -2.19
C LYS A 237 -6.39 2.58 -0.99
N ILE A 238 -7.24 3.36 -0.34
CA ILE A 238 -7.90 2.95 0.92
C ILE A 238 -8.64 1.61 0.78
N PHE A 239 -9.41 1.44 -0.31
CA PHE A 239 -10.10 0.18 -0.55
C PHE A 239 -9.14 -1.01 -0.58
N ASP A 240 -8.01 -0.86 -1.26
CA ASP A 240 -7.02 -1.94 -1.43
C ASP A 240 -6.23 -2.18 -0.13
N ILE A 241 -5.95 -1.15 0.66
CA ILE A 241 -5.28 -1.24 1.98
C ILE A 241 -6.12 -2.05 2.98
N PHE A 242 -7.43 -1.88 2.97
CA PHE A 242 -8.37 -2.59 3.85
C PHE A 242 -8.98 -3.83 3.22
N ASP A 243 -8.59 -4.18 1.98
CA ASP A 243 -9.21 -5.26 1.19
C ASP A 243 -10.75 -5.13 1.15
N GLY A 244 -11.23 -3.89 1.03
CA GLY A 244 -12.65 -3.54 1.02
C GLY A 244 -13.39 -3.69 2.34
N GLN A 245 -12.71 -4.13 3.43
CA GLN A 245 -13.33 -4.32 4.73
C GLN A 245 -13.83 -2.97 5.28
N GLY A 246 -15.10 -2.93 5.71
CA GLY A 246 -15.73 -1.74 6.27
C GLY A 246 -16.05 -0.63 5.26
N VAL A 247 -15.68 -0.76 3.98
CA VAL A 247 -15.94 0.24 2.94
C VAL A 247 -17.35 0.11 2.38
N THR A 248 -18.04 1.24 2.15
CA THR A 248 -19.37 1.29 1.50
C THR A 248 -19.28 1.74 0.04
N GLU A 249 -18.27 2.56 -0.30
CA GLU A 249 -18.05 3.05 -1.65
C GLU A 249 -16.56 3.17 -1.97
N LYS A 250 -16.17 2.78 -3.20
CA LYS A 250 -14.80 2.90 -3.72
C LYS A 250 -14.74 3.94 -4.83
N ILE A 251 -13.84 4.91 -4.68
CA ILE A 251 -13.47 5.87 -5.73
C ILE A 251 -12.01 5.62 -6.12
N LYS A 252 -11.81 4.96 -7.27
CA LYS A 252 -10.49 4.68 -7.82
C LYS A 252 -9.86 5.97 -8.36
N THR A 253 -8.58 6.18 -8.07
CA THR A 253 -7.80 7.33 -8.55
C THR A 253 -6.66 6.89 -9.47
N THR A 254 -6.21 7.80 -10.31
CA THR A 254 -5.05 7.61 -11.21
C THR A 254 -3.82 8.40 -10.77
N GLY A 255 -3.92 9.15 -9.68
CA GLY A 255 -2.86 9.98 -9.10
C GLY A 255 -3.41 11.09 -8.22
N ASN A 256 -2.53 11.89 -7.63
CA ASN A 256 -2.90 12.91 -6.63
C ASN A 256 -3.83 14.00 -7.19
N THR A 257 -3.60 14.48 -8.41
CA THR A 257 -4.47 15.50 -9.04
C THR A 257 -5.91 15.01 -9.14
N ASN A 258 -6.09 13.78 -9.57
CA ASN A 258 -7.40 13.14 -9.68
C ASN A 258 -8.01 12.86 -8.29
N GLY A 259 -7.21 12.38 -7.33
CA GLY A 259 -7.63 12.17 -5.94
C GLY A 259 -8.11 13.46 -5.27
N ILE A 260 -7.38 14.55 -5.44
CA ILE A 260 -7.78 15.88 -4.95
C ILE A 260 -9.10 16.34 -5.60
N ALA A 261 -9.27 16.14 -6.90
CA ALA A 261 -10.49 16.51 -7.61
C ALA A 261 -11.73 15.78 -7.04
N PHE A 262 -11.62 14.45 -6.83
CA PHE A 262 -12.70 13.67 -6.20
C PHE A 262 -12.95 14.09 -4.76
N THR A 263 -11.90 14.33 -3.96
CA THR A 263 -12.03 14.82 -2.59
C THR A 263 -12.79 16.14 -2.53
N LYS A 264 -12.49 17.06 -3.45
CA LYS A 264 -13.23 18.34 -3.58
C LYS A 264 -14.68 18.12 -3.97
N ALA A 265 -14.97 17.23 -4.91
CA ALA A 265 -16.34 16.93 -5.32
C ALA A 265 -17.17 16.35 -4.17
N LEU A 266 -16.59 15.57 -3.27
CA LEU A 266 -17.25 15.05 -2.09
C LEU A 266 -17.68 16.15 -1.10
N GLN A 267 -17.09 17.34 -1.14
CA GLN A 267 -17.51 18.45 -0.26
C GLN A 267 -18.94 18.95 -0.57
N THR A 268 -19.39 18.81 -1.81
CA THR A 268 -20.72 19.22 -2.26
C THR A 268 -21.69 18.05 -2.36
N ARG A 269 -21.21 16.83 -2.18
CA ARG A 269 -22.02 15.61 -2.19
C ARG A 269 -22.66 15.39 -0.82
N ASP A 270 -23.88 14.91 -0.84
CA ASP A 270 -24.60 14.55 0.37
C ASP A 270 -24.21 13.13 0.82
N PHE A 271 -23.68 13.00 2.04
CA PHE A 271 -23.37 11.74 2.72
C PHE A 271 -23.21 11.97 4.22
N GLU A 272 -23.39 10.93 5.03
CA GLU A 272 -23.16 11.00 6.48
C GLU A 272 -22.17 9.91 6.90
N GLY A 273 -20.95 10.31 7.27
CA GLY A 273 -19.90 9.38 7.66
C GLY A 273 -18.50 9.87 7.32
N LEU A 274 -17.67 8.98 6.79
CA LEU A 274 -16.23 9.17 6.56
C LEU A 274 -15.89 9.14 5.07
N ALA A 275 -15.21 10.16 4.58
CA ALA A 275 -14.41 10.10 3.36
C ALA A 275 -12.95 9.87 3.74
N PHE A 276 -12.43 8.66 3.54
CA PHE A 276 -11.06 8.30 3.81
C PHE A 276 -10.27 8.36 2.51
N VAL A 277 -9.25 9.21 2.47
CA VAL A 277 -8.51 9.59 1.25
C VAL A 277 -7.04 9.26 1.41
N ASN A 278 -6.46 8.57 0.43
CA ASN A 278 -5.01 8.35 0.31
C ASN A 278 -4.51 9.07 -0.96
N LEU A 279 -3.56 10.00 -0.80
CA LEU A 279 -2.95 10.81 -1.86
C LEU A 279 -1.46 10.51 -2.00
#